data_2bcc800563ccfa723fb16ad702c22f48
#
_entry.id   2bcc800563ccfa723fb16ad702c22f48
#
_cell.length_a   1.000
_cell.length_b   1.000
_cell.length_c   1.000
_cell.angle_alpha   90.00
_cell.angle_beta   90.00
_cell.angle_gamma   90.00
#
_symmetry.space_group_name_H-M   'P 1'
#
loop_
_entity.id
_entity.type
_entity.pdbx_description
1 polymer ?
#
loop_
_entity_poly.entity_id
_entity_poly.type
_entity_poly.pdbx_seq_one_letter_code
_entity_poly.pdbx_strand_id
1 'polypeptide(L)'
;WTGLLLLGAAALPVTWAAVLAPGGPAVSVSLLIMPIPFVAVGALVYARRPESLVVRRLVAVCAVVPMATAAAVLLERAAHGGDAGLLWAAVMAQHGTVVGFVLAVVGLLAIFPTGIYETPFERAMVRLAALSLLLVPVAAFVNDPLPALKTESPLPPIHNPLAVAALSPLAPLIAGALEAVSLLV
;
A
#
# COMPACT_ATOMS: atom_id res chain seq x y z
N TRP A 1 -10.81 13.79 0.79
CA TRP A 1 -11.06 12.64 -0.07
C TRP A 1 -10.73 12.94 -1.53
N THR A 2 -11.04 14.13 -2.02
CA THR A 2 -10.61 14.59 -3.36
C THR A 2 -9.10 14.47 -3.55
N GLY A 3 -8.30 14.90 -2.56
CA GLY A 3 -6.84 14.74 -2.59
C GLY A 3 -6.38 13.29 -2.72
N LEU A 4 -7.04 12.36 -2.03
CA LEU A 4 -6.73 10.93 -2.12
C LEU A 4 -7.04 10.36 -3.52
N LEU A 5 -8.17 10.75 -4.12
CA LEU A 5 -8.51 10.39 -5.50
C LEU A 5 -7.49 10.95 -6.51
N LEU A 6 -7.06 12.20 -6.31
CA LEU A 6 -6.05 12.83 -7.16
C LEU A 6 -4.71 12.10 -7.05
N LEU A 7 -4.30 11.67 -5.84
CA LEU A 7 -3.10 10.86 -5.65
C LEU A 7 -3.21 9.51 -6.37
N GLY A 8 -4.35 8.82 -6.24
CA GLY A 8 -4.61 7.58 -6.96
C GLY A 8 -4.59 7.78 -8.49
N ALA A 9 -5.20 8.85 -8.98
CA ALA A 9 -5.18 9.18 -10.41
C ALA A 9 -3.77 9.53 -10.90
N ALA A 10 -2.97 10.28 -10.11
CA ALA A 10 -1.59 10.61 -10.44
C ALA A 10 -0.66 9.38 -10.44
N ALA A 11 -1.00 8.33 -9.71
CA ALA A 11 -0.25 7.08 -9.73
C ALA A 11 -0.28 6.39 -11.11
N LEU A 12 -1.35 6.56 -11.90
CA LEU A 12 -1.47 5.96 -13.24
C LEU A 12 -0.38 6.44 -14.20
N PRO A 13 -0.22 7.75 -14.46
CA PRO A 13 0.84 8.22 -15.35
C PRO A 13 2.24 7.89 -14.82
N VAL A 14 2.45 7.85 -13.50
CA VAL A 14 3.72 7.42 -12.91
C VAL A 14 4.03 5.96 -13.25
N THR A 15 3.04 5.06 -13.10
CA THR A 15 3.16 3.65 -13.49
C THR A 15 3.52 3.51 -14.98
N TRP A 16 2.78 4.20 -15.84
CA TRP A 16 3.00 4.14 -17.29
C TRP A 16 4.36 4.70 -17.69
N ALA A 17 4.74 5.85 -17.13
CA ALA A 17 6.06 6.44 -17.38
C ALA A 17 7.19 5.51 -16.93
N ALA A 18 7.04 4.83 -15.78
CA ALA A 18 8.05 3.90 -15.28
C ALA A 18 8.21 2.66 -16.18
N VAL A 19 7.14 2.17 -16.77
CA VAL A 19 7.15 1.00 -17.68
C VAL A 19 7.64 1.38 -19.08
N LEU A 20 7.17 2.49 -19.62
CA LEU A 20 7.47 2.91 -21.00
C LEU A 20 8.86 3.54 -21.16
N ALA A 21 9.50 3.96 -20.06
CA ALA A 21 10.85 4.52 -20.12
C ALA A 21 11.88 3.47 -20.52
N PRO A 22 12.98 3.88 -21.19
CA PRO A 22 14.07 2.97 -21.55
C PRO A 22 14.57 2.16 -20.33
N GLY A 23 14.68 0.84 -20.50
CA GLY A 23 15.05 -0.06 -19.41
C GLY A 23 13.96 -0.26 -18.34
N GLY A 24 12.71 0.10 -18.66
CA GLY A 24 11.57 -0.18 -17.79
C GLY A 24 11.31 -1.67 -17.60
N PRO A 25 10.71 -2.07 -16.46
CA PRO A 25 10.44 -3.46 -16.16
C PRO A 25 9.42 -4.05 -17.15
N ALA A 26 9.60 -5.31 -17.51
CA ALA A 26 8.61 -6.07 -18.26
C ALA A 26 7.44 -6.41 -17.33
N VAL A 27 6.38 -5.64 -17.39
CA VAL A 27 5.15 -5.90 -16.62
C VAL A 27 4.03 -6.34 -17.55
N SER A 28 3.11 -7.12 -17.01
CA SER A 28 1.93 -7.53 -17.77
C SER A 28 1.03 -6.33 -18.08
N VAL A 29 0.43 -6.31 -19.27
CA VAL A 29 -0.51 -5.24 -19.68
C VAL A 29 -1.68 -5.11 -18.70
N SER A 30 -2.07 -6.21 -18.04
CA SER A 30 -3.11 -6.20 -17.00
C SER A 30 -2.76 -5.29 -15.84
N LEU A 31 -1.51 -5.22 -15.40
CA LEU A 31 -1.04 -4.31 -14.35
C LEU A 31 -1.20 -2.83 -14.71
N LEU A 32 -1.12 -2.50 -16.00
CA LEU A 32 -1.30 -1.13 -16.48
C LEU A 32 -2.78 -0.73 -16.61
N ILE A 33 -3.64 -1.69 -16.93
CA ILE A 33 -5.06 -1.43 -17.22
C ILE A 33 -5.92 -1.60 -15.97
N MET A 34 -5.63 -2.60 -15.13
CA MET A 34 -6.42 -2.95 -13.95
C MET A 34 -6.71 -1.76 -13.00
N PRO A 35 -5.78 -0.83 -12.72
CA PRO A 35 -6.06 0.27 -11.80
C PRO A 35 -7.02 1.34 -12.36
N ILE A 36 -7.18 1.43 -13.69
CA ILE A 36 -8.01 2.46 -14.35
C ILE A 36 -9.48 2.40 -13.88
N PRO A 37 -10.17 1.23 -13.91
CA PRO A 37 -11.54 1.14 -13.44
C PRO A 37 -11.71 1.54 -11.97
N PHE A 38 -10.72 1.29 -11.11
CA PHE A 38 -10.79 1.72 -9.71
C PHE A 38 -10.85 3.25 -9.59
N VAL A 39 -9.98 3.97 -10.30
CA VAL A 39 -10.01 5.44 -10.31
C VAL A 39 -11.33 5.95 -10.88
N ALA A 40 -11.79 5.38 -11.99
CA ALA A 40 -13.04 5.79 -12.65
C ALA A 40 -14.25 5.56 -11.72
N VAL A 41 -14.36 4.38 -11.11
CA VAL A 41 -15.43 4.06 -10.15
C VAL A 41 -15.37 4.97 -8.93
N GLY A 42 -14.18 5.15 -8.34
CA GLY A 42 -13.99 6.03 -7.19
C GLY A 42 -14.43 7.46 -7.49
N ALA A 43 -14.03 8.01 -8.63
CA ALA A 43 -14.42 9.35 -9.07
C ALA A 43 -15.94 9.47 -9.32
N LEU A 44 -16.53 8.49 -10.04
CA LEU A 44 -17.95 8.48 -10.36
C LEU A 44 -18.84 8.43 -9.12
N VAL A 45 -18.52 7.53 -8.18
CA VAL A 45 -19.31 7.34 -6.97
C VAL A 45 -19.15 8.54 -6.03
N TYR A 46 -17.93 9.09 -5.92
CA TYR A 46 -17.68 10.29 -5.13
C TYR A 46 -18.41 11.52 -5.67
N ALA A 47 -18.42 11.69 -6.99
CA ALA A 47 -19.16 12.80 -7.62
C ALA A 47 -20.68 12.77 -7.34
N ARG A 48 -21.24 11.57 -7.11
CA ARG A 48 -22.67 11.41 -6.86
C ARG A 48 -23.06 11.58 -5.39
N ARG A 49 -22.23 11.13 -4.43
CA ARG A 49 -22.55 11.12 -3.00
C ARG A 49 -21.31 11.39 -2.13
N PRO A 50 -20.70 12.59 -2.19
CA PRO A 50 -19.45 12.89 -1.48
C PRO A 50 -19.60 12.90 0.05
N GLU A 51 -20.81 13.07 0.58
CA GLU A 51 -21.11 13.08 2.01
C GLU A 51 -21.20 11.69 2.62
N SER A 52 -21.46 10.64 1.82
CA SER A 52 -21.62 9.27 2.31
C SER A 52 -20.29 8.71 2.83
N LEU A 53 -20.32 8.18 4.07
CA LEU A 53 -19.14 7.56 4.68
C LEU A 53 -18.69 6.30 3.92
N VAL A 54 -19.64 5.49 3.44
CA VAL A 54 -19.38 4.31 2.60
C VAL A 54 -18.64 4.72 1.33
N VAL A 55 -19.13 5.78 0.66
CA VAL A 55 -18.48 6.31 -0.55
C VAL A 55 -17.05 6.79 -0.27
N ARG A 56 -16.84 7.50 0.83
CA ARG A 56 -15.50 7.95 1.22
C ARG A 56 -14.56 6.77 1.46
N ARG A 57 -15.01 5.70 2.13
CA ARG A 57 -14.22 4.48 2.34
C ARG A 57 -13.95 3.74 1.03
N LEU A 58 -14.95 3.64 0.16
CA LEU A 58 -14.78 3.07 -1.18
C LEU A 58 -13.73 3.85 -2.00
N VAL A 59 -13.76 5.18 -1.93
CA VAL A 59 -12.74 6.05 -2.54
C VAL A 59 -11.33 5.73 -2.02
N ALA A 60 -11.19 5.43 -0.72
CA ALA A 60 -9.89 5.03 -0.19
C ALA A 60 -9.38 3.74 -0.86
N VAL A 61 -10.23 2.71 -0.97
CA VAL A 61 -9.88 1.47 -1.68
C VAL A 61 -9.50 1.77 -3.13
N CYS A 62 -10.34 2.53 -3.84
CA CYS A 62 -10.12 2.88 -5.25
C CYS A 62 -8.85 3.70 -5.49
N ALA A 63 -8.42 4.51 -4.54
CA ALA A 63 -7.20 5.31 -4.66
C ALA A 63 -5.94 4.51 -4.31
N VAL A 64 -6.01 3.61 -3.33
CA VAL A 64 -4.83 2.84 -2.87
C VAL A 64 -4.42 1.79 -3.90
N VAL A 65 -5.36 1.20 -4.65
CA VAL A 65 -5.03 0.20 -5.69
C VAL A 65 -4.05 0.73 -6.72
N PRO A 66 -4.29 1.86 -7.42
CA PRO A 66 -3.31 2.40 -8.37
C PRO A 66 -2.00 2.84 -7.70
N MET A 67 -2.04 3.33 -6.46
CA MET A 67 -0.83 3.66 -5.71
C MET A 67 0.02 2.42 -5.41
N ALA A 68 -0.61 1.31 -5.03
CA ALA A 68 0.08 0.04 -4.80
C ALA A 68 0.70 -0.51 -6.09
N THR A 69 -0.01 -0.40 -7.22
CA THR A 69 0.52 -0.79 -8.53
C THR A 69 1.73 0.07 -8.91
N ALA A 70 1.65 1.39 -8.71
CA ALA A 70 2.77 2.29 -8.98
C ALA A 70 3.99 1.94 -8.11
N ALA A 71 3.78 1.68 -6.82
CA ALA A 71 4.85 1.31 -5.89
C ALA A 71 5.51 -0.02 -6.31
N ALA A 72 4.73 -1.03 -6.74
CA ALA A 72 5.26 -2.30 -7.21
C ALA A 72 6.10 -2.13 -8.49
N VAL A 73 5.62 -1.36 -9.47
CA VAL A 73 6.36 -1.08 -10.71
C VAL A 73 7.64 -0.29 -10.45
N LEU A 74 7.59 0.68 -9.55
CA LEU A 74 8.79 1.44 -9.15
C LEU A 74 9.81 0.57 -8.42
N LEU A 75 9.35 -0.40 -7.63
CA LEU A 75 10.21 -1.37 -6.97
C LEU A 75 10.96 -2.25 -7.99
N GLU A 76 10.23 -2.81 -8.96
CA GLU A 76 10.83 -3.58 -10.05
C GLU A 76 11.85 -2.76 -10.85
N ARG A 77 11.51 -1.50 -11.17
CA ARG A 77 12.42 -0.59 -11.85
C ARG A 77 13.68 -0.29 -11.05
N ALA A 78 13.52 -0.01 -9.76
CA ALA A 78 14.64 0.26 -8.86
C ALA A 78 15.56 -0.95 -8.71
N ALA A 79 14.99 -2.16 -8.65
CA ALA A 79 15.72 -3.41 -8.60
C ALA A 79 16.62 -3.62 -9.83
N HIS A 80 16.11 -3.30 -11.02
CA HIS A 80 16.87 -3.39 -12.27
C HIS A 80 17.89 -2.25 -12.44
N GLY A 81 17.58 -1.06 -11.92
CA GLY A 81 18.46 0.11 -12.03
C GLY A 81 19.63 0.16 -11.07
N GLY A 82 19.63 -0.66 -10.03
CA GLY A 82 20.70 -0.72 -9.01
C GLY A 82 20.79 0.51 -8.09
N ASP A 83 19.82 1.43 -8.12
CA ASP A 83 19.78 2.59 -7.24
C ASP A 83 19.22 2.19 -5.86
N ALA A 84 20.14 2.11 -4.88
CA ALA A 84 19.78 1.67 -3.52
C ALA A 84 18.79 2.63 -2.82
N GLY A 85 18.89 3.94 -3.07
CA GLY A 85 17.98 4.92 -2.47
C GLY A 85 16.56 4.81 -3.02
N LEU A 86 16.45 4.68 -4.35
CA LEU A 86 15.15 4.47 -5.01
C LEU A 86 14.55 3.12 -4.60
N LEU A 87 15.39 2.07 -4.51
CA LEU A 87 14.95 0.74 -4.08
C LEU A 87 14.40 0.77 -2.66
N TRP A 88 15.10 1.41 -1.73
CA TRP A 88 14.62 1.58 -0.36
C TRP A 88 13.28 2.34 -0.31
N ALA A 89 13.18 3.48 -1.00
CA ALA A 89 11.96 4.27 -1.05
C ALA A 89 10.79 3.50 -1.65
N ALA A 90 11.02 2.71 -2.71
CA ALA A 90 10.01 1.89 -3.36
C ALA A 90 9.51 0.74 -2.44
N VAL A 91 10.42 0.10 -1.68
CA VAL A 91 10.01 -0.90 -0.67
C VAL A 91 9.14 -0.27 0.41
N MET A 92 9.53 0.89 0.93
CA MET A 92 8.73 1.60 1.92
C MET A 92 7.35 2.00 1.38
N ALA A 93 7.29 2.50 0.14
CA ALA A 93 6.04 2.84 -0.52
C ALA A 93 5.14 1.61 -0.71
N GLN A 94 5.72 0.48 -1.11
CA GLN A 94 4.98 -0.77 -1.29
C GLN A 94 4.40 -1.29 0.04
N HIS A 95 5.19 -1.32 1.11
CA HIS A 95 4.69 -1.69 2.44
C HIS A 95 3.55 -0.76 2.90
N GLY A 96 3.74 0.55 2.76
CA GLY A 96 2.73 1.54 3.12
C GLY A 96 1.42 1.38 2.34
N THR A 97 1.50 1.09 1.04
CA THR A 97 0.31 0.90 0.20
C THR A 97 -0.42 -0.42 0.49
N VAL A 98 0.31 -1.50 0.80
CA VAL A 98 -0.31 -2.78 1.21
C VAL A 98 -1.07 -2.61 2.52
N VAL A 99 -0.44 -2.02 3.54
CA VAL A 99 -1.13 -1.75 4.81
C VAL A 99 -2.29 -0.77 4.62
N GLY A 100 -2.10 0.26 3.80
CA GLY A 100 -3.16 1.21 3.44
C GLY A 100 -4.34 0.54 2.74
N PHE A 101 -4.09 -0.44 1.87
CA PHE A 101 -5.14 -1.24 1.22
C PHE A 101 -5.94 -2.06 2.22
N VAL A 102 -5.25 -2.79 3.11
CA VAL A 102 -5.90 -3.57 4.17
C VAL A 102 -6.79 -2.67 5.03
N LEU A 103 -6.25 -1.53 5.49
CA LEU A 103 -7.01 -0.56 6.28
C LEU A 103 -8.24 -0.02 5.54
N ALA A 104 -8.09 0.28 4.23
CA ALA A 104 -9.19 0.80 3.42
C ALA A 104 -10.31 -0.24 3.25
N VAL A 105 -9.95 -1.51 2.99
CA VAL A 105 -10.90 -2.62 2.84
C VAL A 105 -11.59 -2.92 4.16
N VAL A 106 -10.85 -3.11 5.25
CA VAL A 106 -11.44 -3.37 6.58
C VAL A 106 -12.33 -2.20 7.01
N GLY A 107 -11.88 -0.96 6.78
CA GLY A 107 -12.68 0.23 7.07
C GLY A 107 -13.95 0.35 6.24
N LEU A 108 -13.95 -0.17 5.01
CA LEU A 108 -15.15 -0.24 4.16
C LEU A 108 -16.11 -1.33 4.66
N LEU A 109 -15.60 -2.56 4.83
CA LEU A 109 -16.41 -3.71 5.24
C LEU A 109 -17.08 -3.50 6.60
N ALA A 110 -16.39 -2.84 7.52
CA ALA A 110 -16.90 -2.58 8.87
C ALA A 110 -18.09 -1.60 8.93
N ILE A 111 -18.38 -0.87 7.85
CA ILE A 111 -19.51 0.06 7.79
C ILE A 111 -20.49 -0.26 6.66
N PHE A 112 -20.19 -1.28 5.86
CA PHE A 112 -21.04 -1.67 4.73
C PHE A 112 -22.18 -2.58 5.20
N PRO A 113 -23.43 -2.40 4.69
CA PRO A 113 -23.89 -1.33 3.77
C PRO A 113 -24.44 -0.09 4.48
N THR A 114 -24.60 -0.11 5.80
CA THR A 114 -25.36 0.87 6.60
C THR A 114 -24.67 2.24 6.73
N GLY A 115 -23.36 2.28 6.58
CA GLY A 115 -22.54 3.49 6.72
C GLY A 115 -22.17 3.84 8.17
N ILE A 116 -22.51 2.98 9.12
CA ILE A 116 -22.18 3.13 10.55
C ILE A 116 -21.58 1.84 11.09
N TYR A 117 -20.82 1.96 12.18
CA TYR A 117 -20.37 0.79 12.92
C TYR A 117 -21.51 0.27 13.80
N GLU A 118 -22.00 -0.92 13.51
CA GLU A 118 -23.11 -1.54 14.26
C GLU A 118 -22.65 -2.16 15.58
N THR A 119 -21.38 -2.64 15.61
CA THR A 119 -20.85 -3.34 16.77
C THR A 119 -19.57 -2.71 17.31
N PRO A 120 -19.26 -2.88 18.61
CA PRO A 120 -17.95 -2.54 19.18
C PRO A 120 -16.79 -3.32 18.53
N PHE A 121 -17.06 -4.54 18.05
CA PHE A 121 -16.09 -5.40 17.39
C PHE A 121 -15.60 -4.78 16.08
N GLU A 122 -16.51 -4.29 15.22
CA GLU A 122 -16.16 -3.61 13.97
C GLU A 122 -15.24 -2.41 14.22
N ARG A 123 -15.56 -1.61 15.23
CA ARG A 123 -14.70 -0.49 15.65
C ARG A 123 -13.33 -0.93 16.13
N ALA A 124 -13.28 -2.04 16.88
CA ALA A 124 -12.02 -2.59 17.36
C ALA A 124 -11.15 -3.10 16.19
N MET A 125 -11.74 -3.79 15.22
CA MET A 125 -11.04 -4.29 14.02
C MET A 125 -10.45 -3.14 13.19
N VAL A 126 -11.20 -2.08 12.93
CA VAL A 126 -10.68 -0.91 12.21
C VAL A 126 -9.56 -0.21 12.98
N ARG A 127 -9.65 -0.14 14.32
CA ARG A 127 -8.57 0.41 15.14
C ARG A 127 -7.32 -0.46 15.10
N LEU A 128 -7.48 -1.78 15.16
CA LEU A 128 -6.37 -2.72 15.02
C LEU A 128 -5.68 -2.58 13.67
N ALA A 129 -6.45 -2.52 12.59
CA ALA A 129 -5.92 -2.28 11.25
C ALA A 129 -5.22 -0.92 11.14
N ALA A 130 -5.75 0.13 11.79
CA ALA A 130 -5.09 1.44 11.82
C ALA A 130 -3.77 1.41 12.61
N LEU A 131 -3.72 0.67 13.71
CA LEU A 131 -2.48 0.48 14.49
C LEU A 131 -1.42 -0.27 13.69
N SER A 132 -1.82 -1.19 12.79
CA SER A 132 -0.88 -1.90 11.93
C SER A 132 -0.11 -0.97 10.99
N LEU A 133 -0.68 0.19 10.61
CA LEU A 133 0.04 1.22 9.86
C LEU A 133 1.27 1.75 10.60
N LEU A 134 1.22 1.80 11.93
CA LEU A 134 2.34 2.26 12.75
C LEU A 134 3.50 1.25 12.76
N LEU A 135 3.24 -0.02 12.45
CA LEU A 135 4.28 -1.04 12.37
C LEU A 135 5.16 -0.88 11.13
N VAL A 136 4.67 -0.25 10.05
CA VAL A 136 5.46 -0.04 8.83
C VAL A 136 6.69 0.83 9.08
N PRO A 137 6.59 2.04 9.63
CA PRO A 137 7.77 2.83 9.96
C PRO A 137 8.63 2.18 11.06
N VAL A 138 8.01 1.48 12.02
CA VAL A 138 8.77 0.76 13.05
C VAL A 138 9.61 -0.36 12.42
N ALA A 139 9.06 -1.12 11.47
CA ALA A 139 9.81 -2.13 10.73
C ALA A 139 11.00 -1.51 9.98
N ALA A 140 10.88 -0.28 9.47
CA ALA A 140 11.98 0.44 8.84
C ALA A 140 13.12 0.81 9.82
N PHE A 141 12.87 0.91 11.11
CA PHE A 141 13.92 1.19 12.11
C PHE A 141 14.54 -0.06 12.72
N VAL A 142 13.94 -1.22 12.50
CA VAL A 142 14.30 -2.46 13.19
C VAL A 142 15.00 -3.45 12.24
N ASN A 143 14.61 -3.49 10.98
CA ASN A 143 15.09 -4.49 10.04
C ASN A 143 16.25 -3.99 9.16
N ASP A 144 17.34 -4.75 9.15
CA ASP A 144 18.41 -4.62 8.17
C ASP A 144 18.95 -6.04 7.85
N PRO A 145 18.83 -6.53 6.62
CA PRO A 145 18.19 -5.88 5.47
C PRO A 145 16.66 -5.75 5.61
N LEU A 146 16.08 -4.80 4.86
CA LEU A 146 14.63 -4.66 4.79
C LEU A 146 13.97 -5.94 4.24
N PRO A 147 12.90 -6.42 4.88
CA PRO A 147 12.11 -7.51 4.31
C PRO A 147 11.43 -7.01 3.03
N ALA A 148 11.87 -7.53 1.89
CA ALA A 148 11.21 -7.26 0.62
C ALA A 148 9.91 -8.06 0.54
N LEU A 149 8.83 -7.41 0.07
CA LEU A 149 7.64 -8.12 -0.37
C LEU A 149 8.00 -9.00 -1.57
N LYS A 150 7.25 -10.10 -1.74
CA LYS A 150 7.48 -11.03 -2.86
C LYS A 150 7.38 -10.27 -4.19
N THR A 151 8.45 -10.28 -4.94
CA THR A 151 8.57 -9.76 -6.31
C THR A 151 8.78 -10.92 -7.27
N GLU A 152 8.50 -10.72 -8.55
CA GLU A 152 8.73 -11.75 -9.58
C GLU A 152 10.23 -12.08 -9.73
N SER A 153 11.09 -11.08 -9.48
CA SER A 153 12.53 -11.24 -9.48
C SER A 153 13.11 -11.24 -8.06
N PRO A 154 14.10 -12.09 -7.74
CA PRO A 154 14.76 -12.05 -6.44
C PRO A 154 15.45 -10.70 -6.25
N LEU A 155 15.01 -9.95 -5.25
CA LEU A 155 15.64 -8.68 -4.90
C LEU A 155 16.96 -8.92 -4.16
N PRO A 156 18.01 -8.12 -4.43
CA PRO A 156 19.20 -8.12 -3.59
C PRO A 156 18.85 -7.69 -2.17
N PRO A 157 19.65 -8.07 -1.15
CA PRO A 157 19.48 -7.56 0.21
C PRO A 157 19.52 -6.02 0.20
N ILE A 158 18.45 -5.39 0.68
CA ILE A 158 18.33 -3.93 0.67
C ILE A 158 18.83 -3.41 2.00
N HIS A 159 20.01 -2.79 1.99
CA HIS A 159 20.52 -2.13 3.19
C HIS A 159 19.59 -1.01 3.65
N ASN A 160 19.26 -1.02 4.94
CA ASN A 160 18.39 -0.02 5.53
C ASN A 160 19.19 1.07 6.26
N PRO A 161 19.32 2.28 5.69
CA PRO A 161 20.09 3.35 6.31
C PRO A 161 19.46 3.89 7.61
N LEU A 162 18.21 3.55 7.89
CA LEU A 162 17.49 3.95 9.11
C LEU A 162 17.52 2.89 10.20
N ALA A 163 18.12 1.70 9.94
CA ALA A 163 18.15 0.63 10.92
C ALA A 163 18.94 1.01 12.16
N VAL A 164 18.33 0.81 13.32
CA VAL A 164 18.97 1.01 14.62
C VAL A 164 19.30 -0.36 15.21
N ALA A 165 20.59 -0.71 15.23
CA ALA A 165 21.07 -2.03 15.66
C ALA A 165 20.55 -2.44 17.06
N ALA A 166 20.38 -1.49 17.99
CA ALA A 166 19.84 -1.75 19.31
C ALA A 166 18.38 -2.24 19.31
N LEU A 167 17.64 -2.00 18.21
CA LEU A 167 16.25 -2.42 18.04
C LEU A 167 16.08 -3.75 17.30
N SER A 168 17.16 -4.29 16.72
CA SER A 168 17.13 -5.54 15.94
C SER A 168 16.50 -6.74 16.68
N PRO A 169 16.62 -6.90 18.03
CA PRO A 169 15.94 -7.97 18.74
C PRO A 169 14.40 -7.90 18.68
N LEU A 170 13.84 -6.74 18.32
CA LEU A 170 12.39 -6.57 18.15
C LEU A 170 11.88 -7.00 16.78
N ALA A 171 12.76 -7.22 15.81
CA ALA A 171 12.38 -7.59 14.44
C ALA A 171 11.45 -8.81 14.36
N PRO A 172 11.71 -9.94 15.05
CA PRO A 172 10.81 -11.10 15.00
C PRO A 172 9.45 -10.81 15.64
N LEU A 173 9.39 -9.96 16.67
CA LEU A 173 8.12 -9.57 17.29
C LEU A 173 7.27 -8.72 16.34
N ILE A 174 7.89 -7.79 15.62
CA ILE A 174 7.20 -6.93 14.65
C ILE A 174 6.74 -7.75 13.45
N ALA A 175 7.58 -8.67 12.94
CA ALA A 175 7.21 -9.58 11.86
C ALA A 175 6.02 -10.45 12.27
N GLY A 176 6.04 -11.06 13.45
CA GLY A 176 4.92 -11.85 13.98
C GLY A 176 3.64 -11.04 14.18
N ALA A 177 3.75 -9.78 14.62
CA ALA A 177 2.59 -8.90 14.74
C ALA A 177 1.99 -8.55 13.36
N LEU A 178 2.81 -8.29 12.35
CA LEU A 178 2.36 -8.05 10.98
C LEU A 178 1.69 -9.29 10.37
N GLU A 179 2.26 -10.47 10.59
CA GLU A 179 1.66 -11.73 10.16
C GLU A 179 0.32 -11.99 10.86
N ALA A 180 0.25 -11.79 12.19
CA ALA A 180 -0.98 -11.96 12.94
C ALA A 180 -2.08 -11.02 12.43
N VAL A 181 -1.77 -9.76 12.12
CA VAL A 181 -2.73 -8.82 11.53
C VAL A 181 -3.17 -9.29 10.14
N SER A 182 -2.27 -9.81 9.32
CA SER A 182 -2.60 -10.31 7.98
C SER A 182 -3.47 -11.56 7.99
N LEU A 183 -3.44 -12.36 9.06
CA LEU A 183 -4.28 -13.55 9.23
C LEU A 183 -5.68 -13.22 9.79
N LEU A 184 -5.84 -12.05 10.44
CA LEU A 184 -7.11 -11.60 11.02
C LEU A 184 -7.98 -10.82 10.03
N VAL A 185 -7.45 -10.49 8.87
CA VAL A 185 -8.08 -9.73 7.79
C VAL A 185 -8.36 -10.62 6.59
#